data_060e6e4af85f609f06c742b228fea2ef
#
_entry.id   060e6e4af85f609f06c742b228fea2ef
#
_cell.length_a   1.000
_cell.length_b   1.000
_cell.length_c   1.000
_cell.angle_alpha   90.00
_cell.angle_beta   90.00
_cell.angle_gamma   90.00
#
_symmetry.space_group_name_H-M   'P 1'
#
loop_
_entity.id
_entity.type
_entity.pdbx_description
1 polymer ?
#
loop_
_entity_poly.entity_id
_entity_poly.type
_entity_poly.pdbx_seq_one_letter_code
_entity_poly.pdbx_strand_id
1 'polypeptide(L)'
;MVALSASAFLLMAQDPSKFNGTWKGDGGQVRKLTFKDGIVFMEETQTNGSVILRQYPTKGQEITMTEGVWKDSKATGKMEGNKLIVETTMPTGMQWHDEWTMAEDGKTYAALRQMVSAGTGGGFGGGKGGPGGAKGPGGPGGGKGKGGGGGPETFTKIQ
;
A
#
# COMPACT_ATOMS: atom_id res chain seq x y z
N MET A 1 -38.75 -6.93 -35.02
CA MET A 1 -38.77 -6.43 -33.63
C MET A 1 -37.46 -6.95 -32.99
N VAL A 2 -36.50 -6.06 -32.78
CA VAL A 2 -35.24 -6.40 -32.11
C VAL A 2 -35.36 -5.86 -30.68
N ALA A 3 -35.39 -6.76 -29.70
CA ALA A 3 -35.42 -6.40 -28.28
C ALA A 3 -33.98 -6.04 -27.87
N LEU A 4 -33.72 -4.78 -27.63
CA LEU A 4 -32.51 -4.32 -26.95
C LEU A 4 -32.60 -4.69 -25.47
N SER A 5 -31.91 -5.72 -25.06
CA SER A 5 -31.65 -5.98 -23.64
C SER A 5 -30.69 -4.95 -23.08
N ALA A 6 -31.19 -3.94 -22.42
CA ALA A 6 -30.39 -3.03 -21.62
C ALA A 6 -29.90 -3.78 -20.38
N SER A 7 -28.69 -4.29 -20.41
CA SER A 7 -27.99 -4.77 -19.22
C SER A 7 -27.69 -3.57 -18.33
N ALA A 8 -28.53 -3.32 -17.34
CA ALA A 8 -28.25 -2.39 -16.27
C ALA A 8 -27.08 -2.97 -15.45
N PHE A 9 -25.85 -2.54 -15.73
CA PHE A 9 -24.75 -2.69 -14.79
C PHE A 9 -25.15 -1.88 -13.54
N LEU A 10 -25.58 -2.58 -12.49
CA LEU A 10 -25.62 -1.99 -11.17
C LEU A 10 -24.18 -1.54 -10.85
N LEU A 11 -23.92 -0.24 -11.01
CA LEU A 11 -22.78 0.40 -10.36
C LEU A 11 -23.02 0.21 -8.85
N MET A 12 -22.45 -0.84 -8.28
CA MET A 12 -22.32 -0.96 -6.84
C MET A 12 -21.64 0.31 -6.36
N ALA A 13 -22.38 1.12 -5.60
CA ALA A 13 -21.89 2.38 -5.09
C ALA A 13 -20.59 2.11 -4.33
N GLN A 14 -19.49 2.67 -4.83
CA GLN A 14 -18.16 2.59 -4.23
C GLN A 14 -18.23 3.39 -2.93
N ASP A 15 -18.36 2.69 -1.80
CA ASP A 15 -18.52 3.30 -0.49
C ASP A 15 -17.26 3.10 0.37
N PRO A 16 -16.32 4.06 0.35
CA PRO A 16 -15.10 3.98 1.15
C PRO A 16 -15.37 4.10 2.65
N SER A 17 -16.58 4.51 3.07
CA SER A 17 -16.94 4.57 4.49
C SER A 17 -16.99 3.19 5.16
N LYS A 18 -17.08 2.11 4.39
CA LYS A 18 -16.99 0.73 4.88
C LYS A 18 -15.66 0.44 5.58
N PHE A 19 -14.60 1.16 5.23
CA PHE A 19 -13.32 1.05 5.91
C PHE A 19 -13.31 1.71 7.29
N ASN A 20 -14.28 2.57 7.64
CA ASN A 20 -14.33 3.18 8.97
C ASN A 20 -14.35 2.14 10.09
N GLY A 21 -13.53 2.37 11.09
CA GLY A 21 -13.49 1.53 12.29
C GLY A 21 -12.09 1.23 12.77
N THR A 22 -12.01 0.35 13.76
CA THR A 22 -10.77 -0.17 14.31
C THR A 22 -10.58 -1.61 13.85
N TRP A 23 -9.41 -1.89 13.34
CA TRP A 23 -9.06 -3.14 12.68
C TRP A 23 -7.80 -3.73 13.29
N LYS A 24 -7.78 -5.05 13.52
CA LYS A 24 -6.61 -5.77 14.00
C LYS A 24 -6.04 -6.63 12.89
N GLY A 25 -4.77 -6.47 12.60
CA GLY A 25 -4.04 -7.27 11.63
C GLY A 25 -3.53 -8.60 12.20
N ASP A 26 -3.29 -9.55 11.33
CA ASP A 26 -2.75 -10.88 11.70
C ASP A 26 -1.38 -10.77 12.37
N GLY A 27 -0.59 -9.73 12.05
CA GLY A 27 0.68 -9.40 12.70
C GLY A 27 0.56 -8.75 14.07
N GLY A 28 -0.68 -8.49 14.55
CA GLY A 28 -0.97 -7.90 15.87
C GLY A 28 -1.02 -6.37 15.89
N GLN A 29 -0.70 -5.68 14.79
CA GLN A 29 -0.88 -4.24 14.67
C GLN A 29 -2.37 -3.88 14.65
N VAL A 30 -2.66 -2.64 15.06
CA VAL A 30 -4.03 -2.10 15.10
C VAL A 30 -4.10 -0.87 14.21
N ARG A 31 -5.08 -0.84 13.30
CA ARG A 31 -5.39 0.29 12.43
C ARG A 31 -6.70 0.93 12.83
N LYS A 32 -6.69 2.23 13.02
CA LYS A 32 -7.89 3.06 13.09
C LYS A 32 -8.05 3.76 11.76
N LEU A 33 -9.15 3.50 11.08
CA LEU A 33 -9.47 4.08 9.78
C LEU A 33 -10.64 5.04 9.91
N THR A 34 -10.51 6.23 9.34
CA THR A 34 -11.57 7.24 9.32
C THR A 34 -11.68 7.81 7.91
N PHE A 35 -12.85 7.65 7.28
CA PHE A 35 -13.14 8.25 5.99
C PHE A 35 -13.74 9.63 6.17
N LYS A 36 -13.13 10.64 5.56
CA LYS A 36 -13.59 12.02 5.55
C LYS A 36 -13.16 12.72 4.26
N ASP A 37 -14.06 13.46 3.63
CA ASP A 37 -13.79 14.33 2.47
C ASP A 37 -13.09 13.64 1.28
N GLY A 38 -13.38 12.35 1.07
CA GLY A 38 -12.78 11.57 -0.01
C GLY A 38 -11.40 11.00 0.32
N ILE A 39 -11.00 11.01 1.58
CA ILE A 39 -9.72 10.49 2.07
C ILE A 39 -9.98 9.51 3.21
N VAL A 40 -9.31 8.35 3.17
CA VAL A 40 -9.20 7.45 4.32
C VAL A 40 -7.95 7.84 5.10
N PHE A 41 -8.13 8.32 6.32
CA PHE A 41 -7.06 8.57 7.27
C PHE A 41 -6.77 7.29 8.04
N MET A 42 -5.52 6.88 8.06
CA MET A 42 -5.07 5.70 8.78
C MET A 42 -4.10 6.09 9.90
N GLU A 43 -4.42 5.65 11.09
CA GLU A 43 -3.52 5.58 12.24
C GLU A 43 -3.25 4.10 12.53
N GLU A 44 -2.00 3.67 12.36
CA GLU A 44 -1.60 2.30 12.61
C GLU A 44 -0.65 2.25 13.80
N THR A 45 -1.06 1.55 14.86
CA THR A 45 -0.20 1.25 16.01
C THR A 45 0.47 -0.10 15.78
N GLN A 46 1.78 -0.09 15.70
CA GLN A 46 2.63 -1.27 15.54
C GLN A 46 2.74 -2.03 16.87
N THR A 47 3.15 -3.30 16.83
CA THR A 47 3.35 -4.13 18.04
C THR A 47 4.42 -3.59 18.98
N ASN A 48 5.36 -2.78 18.49
CA ASN A 48 6.37 -2.10 19.31
C ASN A 48 5.88 -0.75 19.88
N GLY A 49 4.61 -0.40 19.66
CA GLY A 49 3.99 0.85 20.14
C GLY A 49 4.24 2.07 19.24
N SER A 50 4.99 1.95 18.16
CA SER A 50 5.13 3.07 17.21
C SER A 50 3.83 3.31 16.44
N VAL A 51 3.58 4.57 16.10
CA VAL A 51 2.37 4.99 15.35
C VAL A 51 2.77 5.48 13.97
N ILE A 52 2.06 4.98 12.96
CA ILE A 52 2.22 5.37 11.55
C ILE A 52 0.93 6.05 11.10
N LEU A 53 1.06 7.27 10.58
CA LEU A 53 -0.06 8.03 10.00
C LEU A 53 0.06 8.03 8.48
N ARG A 54 -1.07 7.81 7.79
CA ARG A 54 -1.16 7.86 6.32
C ARG A 54 -2.51 8.38 5.87
N GLN A 55 -2.54 8.87 4.64
CA GLN A 55 -3.73 9.40 3.98
C GLN A 55 -3.89 8.71 2.64
N TYR A 56 -5.07 8.14 2.39
CA TYR A 56 -5.38 7.40 1.17
C TYR A 56 -6.53 8.07 0.44
N PRO A 57 -6.28 8.79 -0.67
CA PRO A 57 -7.34 9.39 -1.47
C PRO A 57 -8.18 8.31 -2.15
N THR A 58 -9.48 8.58 -2.37
CA THR A 58 -10.44 7.58 -2.87
C THR A 58 -11.14 7.98 -4.16
N LYS A 59 -10.96 9.23 -4.62
CA LYS A 59 -11.72 9.83 -5.73
C LYS A 59 -10.88 10.14 -6.97
N GLY A 60 -9.68 9.58 -7.09
CA GLY A 60 -8.77 9.82 -8.21
C GLY A 60 -7.94 11.11 -8.10
N GLN A 61 -8.16 11.95 -7.08
CA GLN A 61 -7.35 13.15 -6.88
C GLN A 61 -5.96 12.83 -6.33
N GLU A 62 -4.96 13.62 -6.71
CA GLU A 62 -3.66 13.62 -6.04
C GLU A 62 -3.76 14.43 -4.74
N ILE A 63 -3.20 13.89 -3.66
CA ILE A 63 -2.99 14.62 -2.40
C ILE A 63 -1.52 14.63 -2.04
N THR A 64 -1.09 15.61 -1.24
CA THR A 64 0.20 15.59 -0.56
C THR A 64 -0.03 15.25 0.91
N MET A 65 0.63 14.22 1.41
CA MET A 65 0.50 13.82 2.82
C MET A 65 1.12 14.87 3.73
N THR A 66 0.41 15.24 4.79
CA THR A 66 0.79 16.35 5.66
C THR A 66 1.45 15.92 6.96
N GLU A 67 1.37 14.63 7.31
CA GLU A 67 1.76 14.12 8.63
C GLU A 67 2.52 12.79 8.55
N GLY A 68 3.20 12.47 9.64
CA GLY A 68 3.88 11.19 9.85
C GLY A 68 5.14 11.02 9.00
N VAL A 69 5.62 9.79 8.93
CA VAL A 69 6.83 9.41 8.17
C VAL A 69 6.63 9.50 6.65
N TRP A 70 5.38 9.69 6.20
CA TRP A 70 5.00 9.85 4.79
C TRP A 70 4.75 11.30 4.41
N LYS A 71 5.06 12.25 5.32
CA LYS A 71 4.94 13.68 5.03
C LYS A 71 5.63 14.05 3.73
N ASP A 72 5.00 14.96 2.97
CA ASP A 72 5.44 15.45 1.65
C ASP A 72 5.42 14.39 0.54
N SER A 73 4.96 13.15 0.81
CA SER A 73 4.68 12.16 -0.23
C SER A 73 3.40 12.51 -0.98
N LYS A 74 3.38 12.23 -2.27
CA LYS A 74 2.20 12.38 -3.12
C LYS A 74 1.48 11.06 -3.26
N ALA A 75 0.16 11.07 -3.10
CA ALA A 75 -0.67 9.89 -3.26
C ALA A 75 -1.83 10.16 -4.20
N THR A 76 -2.12 9.22 -5.08
CA THR A 76 -3.31 9.18 -5.93
C THR A 76 -4.01 7.86 -5.70
N GLY A 77 -5.31 7.89 -5.42
CA GLY A 77 -6.04 6.67 -5.13
C GLY A 77 -7.48 6.70 -5.60
N LYS A 78 -8.04 5.54 -5.83
CA LYS A 78 -9.41 5.35 -6.29
C LYS A 78 -10.03 4.11 -5.67
N MET A 79 -11.36 4.12 -5.62
CA MET A 79 -12.15 2.93 -5.33
C MET A 79 -12.52 2.21 -6.63
N GLU A 80 -12.39 0.90 -6.65
CA GLU A 80 -12.91 0.00 -7.69
C GLU A 80 -13.76 -1.09 -7.02
N GLY A 81 -15.08 -0.89 -6.99
CA GLY A 81 -15.97 -1.78 -6.25
C GLY A 81 -15.68 -1.77 -4.74
N ASN A 82 -15.27 -2.91 -4.21
CA ASN A 82 -14.87 -3.09 -2.81
C ASN A 82 -13.35 -2.92 -2.57
N LYS A 83 -12.61 -2.46 -3.59
CA LYS A 83 -11.16 -2.34 -3.56
C LYS A 83 -10.74 -0.87 -3.54
N LEU A 84 -9.84 -0.52 -2.63
CA LEU A 84 -9.12 0.75 -2.61
C LEU A 84 -7.72 0.52 -3.17
N ILE A 85 -7.36 1.25 -4.23
CA ILE A 85 -6.05 1.19 -4.88
C ILE A 85 -5.39 2.55 -4.73
N VAL A 86 -4.16 2.59 -4.22
CA VAL A 86 -3.41 3.83 -4.01
C VAL A 86 -1.97 3.69 -4.46
N GLU A 87 -1.54 4.65 -5.28
CA GLU A 87 -0.14 4.84 -5.66
C GLU A 87 0.44 5.98 -4.84
N THR A 88 1.59 5.75 -4.21
CA THR A 88 2.28 6.77 -3.41
C THR A 88 3.69 6.96 -3.91
N THR A 89 4.09 8.22 -4.14
CA THR A 89 5.47 8.59 -4.47
C THR A 89 6.05 9.42 -3.33
N MET A 90 7.14 8.94 -2.75
CA MET A 90 7.87 9.64 -1.68
C MET A 90 8.76 10.73 -2.27
N PRO A 91 9.17 11.74 -1.48
CA PRO A 91 10.12 12.77 -1.92
C PRO A 91 11.46 12.20 -2.43
N THR A 92 11.83 11.02 -1.96
CA THR A 92 13.01 10.27 -2.42
C THR A 92 12.86 9.64 -3.81
N GLY A 93 11.66 9.72 -4.42
CA GLY A 93 11.33 9.05 -5.68
C GLY A 93 10.92 7.58 -5.50
N MET A 94 10.93 7.05 -4.30
CA MET A 94 10.44 5.71 -4.00
C MET A 94 8.94 5.64 -4.23
N GLN A 95 8.48 4.59 -4.91
CA GLN A 95 7.07 4.40 -5.25
C GLN A 95 6.50 3.15 -4.59
N TRP A 96 5.28 3.29 -4.08
CA TRP A 96 4.54 2.24 -3.41
C TRP A 96 3.16 2.08 -4.04
N HIS A 97 2.72 0.83 -4.14
CA HIS A 97 1.38 0.42 -4.51
C HIS A 97 0.71 -0.21 -3.30
N ASP A 98 -0.43 0.35 -2.89
CA ASP A 98 -1.28 -0.19 -1.85
C ASP A 98 -2.61 -0.64 -2.47
N GLU A 99 -3.03 -1.85 -2.16
CA GLU A 99 -4.31 -2.40 -2.57
C GLU A 99 -5.02 -2.99 -1.35
N TRP A 100 -6.23 -2.48 -1.04
CA TRP A 100 -7.05 -2.97 0.06
C TRP A 100 -8.36 -3.52 -0.50
N THR A 101 -8.67 -4.77 -0.23
CA THR A 101 -9.90 -5.42 -0.69
C THR A 101 -10.79 -5.74 0.50
N MET A 102 -11.94 -5.07 0.59
CA MET A 102 -12.94 -5.33 1.62
C MET A 102 -13.71 -6.62 1.31
N ALA A 103 -13.90 -7.48 2.31
CA ALA A 103 -14.78 -8.62 2.19
C ALA A 103 -16.26 -8.16 2.10
N GLU A 104 -17.11 -8.97 1.49
CA GLU A 104 -18.53 -8.64 1.28
C GLU A 104 -19.29 -8.39 2.59
N ASP A 105 -18.91 -9.10 3.66
CA ASP A 105 -19.51 -8.96 4.99
C ASP A 105 -19.08 -7.69 5.73
N GLY A 106 -18.09 -6.94 5.20
CA GLY A 106 -17.55 -5.74 5.81
C GLY A 106 -16.80 -5.95 7.14
N LYS A 107 -16.47 -7.19 7.48
CA LYS A 107 -15.81 -7.55 8.75
C LYS A 107 -14.32 -7.76 8.64
N THR A 108 -13.83 -7.99 7.42
CA THR A 108 -12.41 -8.17 7.13
C THR A 108 -12.02 -7.40 5.88
N TYR A 109 -10.76 -7.03 5.78
CA TYR A 109 -10.16 -6.61 4.51
C TYR A 109 -8.75 -7.17 4.39
N ALA A 110 -8.34 -7.46 3.15
CA ALA A 110 -6.97 -7.81 2.80
C ALA A 110 -6.22 -6.55 2.36
N ALA A 111 -5.01 -6.35 2.87
CA ALA A 111 -4.13 -5.25 2.50
C ALA A 111 -2.85 -5.79 1.88
N LEU A 112 -2.60 -5.42 0.63
CA LEU A 112 -1.35 -5.68 -0.06
C LEU A 112 -0.59 -4.38 -0.20
N ARG A 113 0.70 -4.40 0.12
CA ARG A 113 1.62 -3.30 -0.12
C ARG A 113 2.83 -3.80 -0.88
N GLN A 114 3.18 -3.12 -1.95
CA GLN A 114 4.32 -3.44 -2.79
C GLN A 114 5.14 -2.19 -3.09
N MET A 115 6.46 -2.31 -3.02
CA MET A 115 7.36 -1.28 -3.55
C MET A 115 7.48 -1.49 -5.06
N VAL A 116 7.12 -0.47 -5.83
CA VAL A 116 7.13 -0.50 -7.31
C VAL A 116 8.47 -0.04 -7.85
N SER A 117 9.08 0.97 -7.21
CA SER A 117 10.36 1.53 -7.59
C SER A 117 11.14 1.98 -6.35
N ALA A 118 12.43 1.66 -6.33
CA ALA A 118 13.31 2.03 -5.22
C ALA A 118 13.74 3.52 -5.22
N GLY A 119 13.31 4.31 -6.21
CA GLY A 119 13.74 5.69 -6.38
C GLY A 119 15.18 5.79 -6.89
N THR A 120 15.43 6.70 -7.81
CA THR A 120 16.80 7.03 -8.26
C THR A 120 17.38 8.14 -7.39
N GLY A 121 17.41 7.93 -6.09
CA GLY A 121 18.05 8.83 -5.14
C GLY A 121 19.51 8.45 -4.93
N GLY A 122 20.44 9.06 -5.66
CA GLY A 122 21.87 8.97 -5.42
C GLY A 122 22.58 7.96 -6.29
N GLY A 123 23.00 8.38 -7.46
CA GLY A 123 24.05 7.70 -8.21
C GLY A 123 25.32 7.64 -7.35
N PHE A 124 25.59 6.50 -6.76
CA PHE A 124 26.94 6.20 -6.33
C PHE A 124 27.77 5.92 -7.58
N GLY A 125 28.71 6.79 -7.80
CA GLY A 125 29.58 6.89 -8.93
C GLY A 125 30.17 5.57 -9.38
N GLY A 126 30.12 5.38 -10.69
CA GLY A 126 30.86 4.34 -11.37
C GLY A 126 32.31 4.42 -11.05
N GLY A 127 32.82 3.55 -10.20
CA GLY A 127 34.22 3.22 -10.09
C GLY A 127 34.62 2.46 -11.34
N LYS A 128 35.35 3.14 -12.24
CA LYS A 128 36.02 2.52 -13.37
C LYS A 128 36.95 1.43 -12.89
N GLY A 129 36.90 0.32 -13.61
CA GLY A 129 37.65 -0.89 -13.39
C GLY A 129 39.17 -0.70 -13.21
N GLY A 130 39.70 -1.51 -12.32
CA GLY A 130 41.09 -1.94 -12.31
C GLY A 130 41.14 -3.41 -12.65
N PRO A 131 42.04 -3.85 -13.54
CA PRO A 131 42.19 -5.26 -13.86
C PRO A 131 43.16 -5.92 -12.88
N GLY A 132 42.82 -7.04 -12.35
CA GLY A 132 43.78 -7.97 -11.79
C GLY A 132 43.56 -8.41 -10.35
N GLY A 133 43.39 -9.70 -10.18
CA GLY A 133 43.69 -10.32 -8.90
C GLY A 133 42.83 -11.51 -8.50
N ALA A 134 43.31 -12.70 -8.88
CA ALA A 134 43.29 -13.97 -8.16
C ALA A 134 41.96 -14.55 -7.68
N LYS A 135 41.68 -15.74 -8.24
CA LYS A 135 40.76 -16.76 -7.78
C LYS A 135 41.11 -17.24 -6.37
N GLY A 136 40.19 -17.09 -5.42
CA GLY A 136 40.18 -17.79 -4.14
C GLY A 136 39.06 -18.83 -4.13
N PRO A 137 39.25 -20.02 -3.52
CA PRO A 137 38.30 -21.12 -3.61
C PRO A 137 37.14 -20.96 -2.63
N GLY A 138 36.00 -21.31 -3.13
CA GLY A 138 34.70 -21.67 -2.59
C GLY A 138 34.42 -21.55 -1.09
N GLY A 139 33.41 -20.73 -0.79
CA GLY A 139 32.63 -20.84 0.43
C GLY A 139 31.13 -21.08 0.02
N PRO A 140 30.49 -22.15 0.47
CA PRO A 140 29.07 -22.35 0.28
C PRO A 140 28.29 -21.60 1.34
N GLY A 141 27.69 -20.50 0.99
CA GLY A 141 26.91 -19.66 1.91
C GLY A 141 26.02 -18.66 1.18
N GLY A 142 25.36 -19.08 0.11
CA GLY A 142 24.36 -18.27 -0.57
C GLY A 142 23.08 -18.19 0.27
N GLY A 143 23.03 -17.31 1.25
CA GLY A 143 21.80 -16.88 1.87
C GLY A 143 20.93 -16.23 0.81
N LYS A 144 19.90 -16.96 0.31
CA LYS A 144 18.83 -16.37 -0.48
C LYS A 144 18.16 -15.31 0.39
N GLY A 145 18.52 -14.05 0.21
CA GLY A 145 17.75 -12.92 0.68
C GLY A 145 16.34 -13.06 0.09
N LYS A 146 15.39 -13.49 0.90
CA LYS A 146 13.97 -13.38 0.57
C LYS A 146 13.70 -11.90 0.43
N GLY A 147 13.66 -11.40 -0.81
CA GLY A 147 13.05 -10.13 -1.12
C GLY A 147 11.65 -10.17 -0.54
N GLY A 148 11.36 -9.24 0.39
CA GLY A 148 10.13 -9.20 1.13
C GLY A 148 8.93 -8.80 0.26
N GLY A 149 8.45 -9.72 -0.55
CA GLY A 149 7.09 -9.72 -1.07
C GLY A 149 6.23 -10.52 -0.09
N GLY A 150 5.86 -9.94 1.02
CA GLY A 150 4.83 -10.48 1.90
C GLY A 150 3.53 -10.56 1.12
N GLY A 151 2.79 -11.69 1.23
CA GLY A 151 1.43 -11.80 0.74
C GLY A 151 0.52 -10.75 1.40
N PRO A 152 -0.74 -10.65 0.92
CA PRO A 152 -1.70 -9.72 1.51
C PRO A 152 -1.91 -10.06 2.99
N GLU A 153 -1.92 -9.00 3.81
CA GLU A 153 -2.20 -9.10 5.24
C GLU A 153 -3.69 -8.92 5.49
N THR A 154 -4.26 -9.75 6.36
CA THR A 154 -5.69 -9.68 6.69
C THR A 154 -5.91 -8.85 7.95
N PHE A 155 -6.90 -7.97 7.88
CA PHE A 155 -7.37 -7.15 9.00
C PHE A 155 -8.81 -7.50 9.34
N THR A 156 -9.08 -7.73 10.62
CA THR A 156 -10.42 -8.03 11.15
C THR A 156 -10.94 -6.83 11.93
N LYS A 157 -12.18 -6.45 11.70
CA LYS A 157 -12.85 -5.34 12.40
C LYS A 157 -13.10 -5.72 13.85
N ILE A 158 -12.71 -4.83 14.77
CA ILE A 158 -12.90 -5.03 16.21
C ILE A 158 -13.82 -3.97 16.85
N GLN A 159 -14.05 -2.85 16.16
CA GLN A 159 -15.00 -1.77 16.53
C GLN A 159 -15.48 -1.02 15.28
#